data_724b07fb19ff12ff5e77231391cfa524
#
_entry.id   724b07fb19ff12ff5e77231391cfa524
#
_cell.length_a   1.000
_cell.length_b   1.000
_cell.length_c   1.000
_cell.angle_alpha   90.00
_cell.angle_beta   90.00
_cell.angle_gamma   90.00
#
_symmetry.space_group_name_H-M   'P 1'
#
loop_
_entity.id
_entity.type
_entity.pdbx_description
1 polymer ?
#
loop_
_entity_poly.entity_id
_entity_poly.type
_entity_poly.pdbx_seq_one_letter_code
_entity_poly.pdbx_strand_id
1 'polypeptide(L)'
;MNARAEYFKTGDEVSFSCNEGFSSPHSTTTCQATKVWSPPPVCTEVTCKVPGLINGRYRTNPGNRETNEREPLSYNALISPICNEGYMLSTDLSQRVCKSDGQWSGTEVNCNPITCDRLPDTLANGYYDDRDKQAPFPYNYEIPAVCHYGYVLTQHTTRRCINPNTWSGTDPDCRRITCTNPASFSYGQYNLSQQPYDFGSVLVPTCHTGYNISNNVEKRICERPDSWSGSEPKCKIVECETPTAHNGTWDQPPMECVKIRCNDTSDVRHEHIDHYPELAIGENGTVSYNSEHIFLASGSTEVTCSTSRKLTWIKAPQFGKILIVNMYK
;
A
#
# COMPACT_ATOMS: atom_id res chain seq x y z
N MET A 1 -73.04 13.77 -41.01
CA MET A 1 -73.28 15.22 -41.05
C MET A 1 -72.90 15.69 -42.44
N ASN A 2 -73.93 16.25 -43.19
CA ASN A 2 -73.70 16.77 -44.55
C ASN A 2 -72.83 18.03 -44.41
N ALA A 3 -71.59 17.99 -44.86
CA ALA A 3 -70.76 19.17 -45.03
C ALA A 3 -71.43 20.05 -46.16
N ARG A 4 -71.90 21.22 -45.82
CA ARG A 4 -72.31 22.24 -46.80
C ARG A 4 -71.03 22.60 -47.56
N ALA A 5 -71.01 22.39 -48.87
CA ALA A 5 -69.93 22.88 -49.71
C ALA A 5 -69.91 24.42 -49.64
N GLU A 6 -68.96 25.01 -48.99
CA GLU A 6 -68.65 26.41 -49.01
C GLU A 6 -68.00 26.73 -50.34
N TYR A 7 -68.58 27.68 -51.10
CA TYR A 7 -68.01 28.16 -52.37
C TYR A 7 -67.26 29.47 -52.10
N PHE A 8 -66.03 29.52 -52.56
CA PHE A 8 -65.18 30.69 -52.49
C PHE A 8 -65.09 31.40 -53.82
N LYS A 9 -65.00 32.74 -53.82
CA LYS A 9 -64.82 33.58 -55.03
C LYS A 9 -63.37 33.85 -55.31
N THR A 10 -63.02 34.16 -56.55
CA THR A 10 -61.71 34.65 -56.93
C THR A 10 -61.26 35.80 -56.02
N GLY A 11 -60.10 35.70 -55.38
CA GLY A 11 -59.62 36.70 -54.46
C GLY A 11 -59.92 36.41 -52.97
N ASP A 12 -60.78 35.44 -52.66
CA ASP A 12 -61.07 35.07 -51.29
C ASP A 12 -59.84 34.42 -50.70
N GLU A 13 -59.48 34.76 -49.46
CA GLU A 13 -58.42 34.17 -48.68
C GLU A 13 -58.94 33.21 -47.61
N VAL A 14 -58.29 32.09 -47.46
CA VAL A 14 -58.57 31.11 -46.41
C VAL A 14 -57.32 30.91 -45.62
N SER A 15 -57.42 31.03 -44.29
CA SER A 15 -56.34 30.67 -43.37
C SER A 15 -56.41 29.20 -43.11
N PHE A 16 -55.21 28.60 -43.01
CA PHE A 16 -55.06 27.20 -42.60
C PHE A 16 -53.90 27.05 -41.59
N SER A 17 -53.97 26.05 -40.78
CA SER A 17 -52.88 25.61 -39.87
C SER A 17 -52.56 24.15 -40.11
N CYS A 18 -51.32 23.82 -40.04
CA CYS A 18 -50.89 22.44 -40.10
C CYS A 18 -51.16 21.69 -38.76
N ASN A 19 -51.39 20.44 -38.87
CA ASN A 19 -51.42 19.59 -37.66
C ASN A 19 -50.11 19.70 -36.87
N GLU A 20 -50.20 19.35 -35.60
CA GLU A 20 -49.02 19.32 -34.71
C GLU A 20 -47.91 18.46 -35.31
N GLY A 21 -46.70 18.95 -35.30
CA GLY A 21 -45.54 18.32 -35.93
C GLY A 21 -45.37 18.66 -37.43
N PHE A 22 -46.20 19.47 -38.00
CA PHE A 22 -46.08 19.96 -39.37
C PHE A 22 -46.08 21.49 -39.41
N SER A 23 -45.36 22.04 -40.36
CA SER A 23 -45.29 23.47 -40.59
C SER A 23 -45.51 23.81 -42.07
N SER A 24 -45.97 25.01 -42.30
CA SER A 24 -46.13 25.57 -43.67
C SER A 24 -45.40 26.92 -43.76
N PRO A 25 -44.78 27.24 -44.89
CA PRO A 25 -44.22 28.58 -45.11
C PRO A 25 -45.27 29.63 -45.24
N HIS A 26 -46.56 29.27 -45.48
CA HIS A 26 -47.71 30.18 -45.63
C HIS A 26 -48.79 29.79 -44.65
N SER A 27 -49.52 30.77 -44.13
CA SER A 27 -50.67 30.56 -43.26
C SER A 27 -52.00 30.84 -43.98
N THR A 28 -51.99 31.40 -45.21
CA THR A 28 -53.11 31.67 -46.00
C THR A 28 -52.93 31.20 -47.44
N THR A 29 -54.06 30.95 -48.12
CA THR A 29 -54.13 30.62 -49.55
C THR A 29 -55.25 31.38 -50.18
N THR A 30 -55.07 31.85 -51.41
CA THR A 30 -56.01 32.67 -52.12
C THR A 30 -56.66 31.94 -53.33
N CYS A 31 -57.94 32.02 -53.49
CA CYS A 31 -58.62 31.42 -54.63
C CYS A 31 -58.28 32.19 -55.90
N GLN A 32 -57.66 31.54 -56.86
CA GLN A 32 -57.26 32.15 -58.14
C GLN A 32 -58.33 32.03 -59.18
N ALA A 33 -58.31 32.91 -60.20
CA ALA A 33 -59.20 32.85 -61.34
C ALA A 33 -59.17 31.53 -62.11
N THR A 34 -58.08 30.78 -61.98
CA THR A 34 -57.83 29.44 -62.54
C THR A 34 -58.54 28.33 -61.78
N LYS A 35 -59.34 28.67 -60.73
CA LYS A 35 -60.02 27.74 -59.81
C LYS A 35 -59.08 26.87 -58.98
N VAL A 36 -57.87 27.33 -58.75
CA VAL A 36 -56.85 26.65 -57.83
C VAL A 36 -56.52 27.61 -56.71
N TRP A 37 -56.12 27.03 -55.60
CA TRP A 37 -55.60 27.77 -54.45
C TRP A 37 -54.08 28.03 -54.61
N SER A 38 -53.65 29.28 -54.41
CA SER A 38 -52.27 29.70 -54.58
C SER A 38 -51.82 30.66 -53.47
N PRO A 39 -50.75 30.35 -52.76
CA PRO A 39 -49.98 29.09 -52.83
C PRO A 39 -50.84 27.91 -52.34
N PRO A 40 -50.63 26.70 -52.86
CA PRO A 40 -51.32 25.53 -52.32
C PRO A 40 -50.93 25.27 -50.84
N PRO A 41 -51.93 24.91 -50.00
CA PRO A 41 -51.63 24.56 -48.61
C PRO A 41 -50.82 23.32 -48.58
N VAL A 42 -49.52 23.46 -48.18
CA VAL A 42 -48.57 22.37 -48.05
C VAL A 42 -48.05 22.38 -46.63
N CYS A 43 -48.23 21.25 -45.93
CA CYS A 43 -47.65 21.03 -44.59
C CYS A 43 -46.50 20.04 -44.70
N THR A 44 -45.34 20.46 -44.29
CA THR A 44 -44.14 19.66 -44.27
C THR A 44 -43.82 19.26 -42.84
N GLU A 45 -43.33 18.06 -42.64
CA GLU A 45 -42.94 17.56 -41.31
C GLU A 45 -41.87 18.47 -40.70
N VAL A 46 -42.06 18.83 -39.43
CA VAL A 46 -41.07 19.57 -38.66
C VAL A 46 -40.00 18.60 -38.23
N THR A 47 -38.78 18.97 -38.54
CA THR A 47 -37.59 18.17 -38.12
C THR A 47 -36.57 19.08 -37.43
N CYS A 48 -35.87 18.51 -36.48
CA CYS A 48 -34.78 19.16 -35.77
C CYS A 48 -33.45 18.61 -36.23
N LYS A 49 -32.54 19.48 -36.62
CA LYS A 49 -31.18 19.12 -36.94
C LYS A 49 -30.48 18.73 -35.62
N VAL A 50 -29.83 17.56 -35.59
CA VAL A 50 -29.09 17.13 -34.40
C VAL A 50 -27.93 18.09 -34.18
N PRO A 51 -27.78 18.69 -32.99
CA PRO A 51 -26.66 19.57 -32.71
C PRO A 51 -25.36 18.76 -32.51
N GLY A 52 -24.24 19.37 -32.85
CA GLY A 52 -22.93 18.81 -32.51
C GLY A 52 -22.70 18.89 -31.00
N LEU A 53 -21.96 17.93 -30.45
CA LEU A 53 -21.54 17.93 -29.06
C LEU A 53 -20.04 17.61 -28.99
N ILE A 54 -19.25 18.65 -28.74
CA ILE A 54 -17.79 18.48 -28.61
C ILE A 54 -17.48 17.59 -27.37
N ASN A 55 -16.62 16.64 -27.53
CA ASN A 55 -16.27 15.64 -26.50
C ASN A 55 -17.47 14.82 -25.99
N GLY A 56 -18.47 14.66 -26.85
CA GLY A 56 -19.65 13.88 -26.55
C GLY A 56 -20.44 13.53 -27.79
N ARG A 57 -21.64 13.00 -27.59
CA ARG A 57 -22.60 12.64 -28.63
C ARG A 57 -23.99 12.61 -28.07
N TYR A 58 -24.98 12.67 -28.95
CA TYR A 58 -26.36 12.45 -28.59
C TYR A 58 -26.80 11.02 -28.95
N ARG A 59 -27.74 10.49 -28.20
CA ARG A 59 -28.44 9.24 -28.49
C ARG A 59 -29.95 9.43 -28.49
N THR A 60 -30.64 8.69 -29.34
CA THR A 60 -32.12 8.70 -29.38
C THR A 60 -32.70 7.98 -28.16
N ASN A 61 -33.83 8.48 -27.66
CA ASN A 61 -34.61 7.82 -26.60
C ASN A 61 -36.10 7.72 -27.05
N PRO A 62 -36.74 6.55 -27.04
CA PRO A 62 -36.19 5.24 -26.82
C PRO A 62 -35.31 4.78 -27.99
N GLY A 63 -34.53 3.72 -27.77
CA GLY A 63 -33.74 3.06 -28.81
C GLY A 63 -32.23 3.16 -28.64
N ASN A 64 -31.74 4.14 -27.85
CA ASN A 64 -30.30 4.27 -27.50
C ASN A 64 -29.36 4.24 -28.73
N ARG A 65 -29.85 4.60 -29.92
CA ARG A 65 -29.05 4.66 -31.14
C ARG A 65 -28.24 5.98 -31.18
N GLU A 66 -27.00 5.91 -31.59
CA GLU A 66 -26.22 7.12 -31.85
C GLU A 66 -26.87 7.95 -32.93
N THR A 67 -26.95 9.25 -32.71
CA THR A 67 -27.50 10.17 -33.69
C THR A 67 -26.39 10.57 -34.69
N ASN A 68 -26.83 10.84 -35.92
CA ASN A 68 -25.98 11.40 -36.96
C ASN A 68 -26.38 12.88 -37.17
N GLU A 69 -25.46 13.82 -37.13
CA GLU A 69 -25.69 15.25 -37.35
C GLU A 69 -26.29 15.53 -38.74
N ARG A 70 -26.13 14.60 -39.67
CA ARG A 70 -26.67 14.74 -41.06
C ARG A 70 -28.12 14.28 -41.21
N GLU A 71 -28.65 13.55 -40.23
CA GLU A 71 -30.01 13.01 -40.24
C GLU A 71 -30.87 13.79 -39.25
N PRO A 72 -31.72 14.71 -39.71
CA PRO A 72 -32.64 15.41 -38.82
C PRO A 72 -33.67 14.43 -38.23
N LEU A 73 -34.08 14.68 -36.99
CA LEU A 73 -35.07 13.88 -36.31
C LEU A 73 -36.42 14.57 -36.30
N SER A 74 -37.49 13.79 -36.41
CA SER A 74 -38.89 14.28 -36.46
C SER A 74 -39.30 15.00 -35.18
N TYR A 75 -40.35 15.80 -35.31
CA TYR A 75 -41.03 16.41 -34.16
C TYR A 75 -41.26 15.39 -33.03
N ASN A 76 -41.14 15.85 -31.81
CA ASN A 76 -41.27 15.04 -30.59
C ASN A 76 -40.19 13.98 -30.39
N ALA A 77 -39.20 13.88 -31.26
CA ALA A 77 -38.07 13.02 -31.04
C ALA A 77 -37.28 13.45 -29.78
N LEU A 78 -36.79 12.48 -29.04
CA LEU A 78 -36.00 12.68 -27.82
C LEU A 78 -34.52 12.31 -28.06
N ILE A 79 -33.63 13.18 -27.63
CA ILE A 79 -32.21 12.91 -27.62
C ILE A 79 -31.62 13.14 -26.21
N SER A 80 -30.65 12.30 -25.83
CA SER A 80 -29.93 12.42 -24.60
C SER A 80 -28.45 12.69 -24.88
N PRO A 81 -27.85 13.74 -24.29
CA PRO A 81 -26.41 14.00 -24.42
C PRO A 81 -25.62 13.02 -23.57
N ILE A 82 -24.50 12.54 -24.09
CA ILE A 82 -23.56 11.68 -23.41
C ILE A 82 -22.15 12.21 -23.67
N CYS A 83 -21.42 12.52 -22.61
CA CYS A 83 -20.03 12.92 -22.75
C CYS A 83 -19.11 11.71 -22.90
N ASN A 84 -18.00 11.92 -23.57
CA ASN A 84 -16.92 10.96 -23.64
C ASN A 84 -16.29 10.76 -22.26
N GLU A 85 -15.55 9.67 -22.09
CA GLU A 85 -14.80 9.41 -20.87
C GLU A 85 -13.86 10.59 -20.53
N GLY A 86 -13.81 10.97 -19.27
CA GLY A 86 -13.06 12.13 -18.82
C GLY A 86 -13.77 13.48 -18.96
N TYR A 87 -15.02 13.46 -19.41
CA TYR A 87 -15.85 14.68 -19.54
C TYR A 87 -17.20 14.51 -18.84
N MET A 88 -17.78 15.60 -18.42
CA MET A 88 -19.08 15.66 -17.78
C MET A 88 -19.99 16.72 -18.41
N LEU A 89 -21.31 16.53 -18.32
CA LEU A 89 -22.27 17.51 -18.78
C LEU A 89 -22.17 18.80 -17.98
N SER A 90 -22.24 19.93 -18.68
CA SER A 90 -22.25 21.27 -18.07
C SER A 90 -23.54 21.59 -17.30
N THR A 91 -24.57 20.81 -17.48
CA THR A 91 -25.90 20.98 -16.86
C THR A 91 -26.50 19.62 -16.53
N ASP A 92 -27.47 19.58 -15.62
CA ASP A 92 -28.22 18.36 -15.27
C ASP A 92 -29.26 17.97 -16.34
N LEU A 93 -29.20 18.56 -17.53
CA LEU A 93 -30.15 18.30 -18.60
C LEU A 93 -29.90 16.90 -19.18
N SER A 94 -30.78 15.97 -18.85
CA SER A 94 -30.66 14.56 -19.27
C SER A 94 -31.29 14.28 -20.64
N GLN A 95 -32.18 15.15 -21.11
CA GLN A 95 -32.96 14.94 -22.33
C GLN A 95 -33.35 16.24 -23.02
N ARG A 96 -33.46 16.23 -24.38
CA ARG A 96 -33.98 17.31 -25.21
C ARG A 96 -35.05 16.76 -26.14
N VAL A 97 -36.07 17.53 -26.37
CA VAL A 97 -37.23 17.23 -27.27
C VAL A 97 -37.19 18.13 -28.49
N CYS A 98 -37.44 17.59 -29.66
CA CYS A 98 -37.64 18.35 -30.87
C CYS A 98 -39.00 19.05 -30.80
N LYS A 99 -39.03 20.40 -30.74
CA LYS A 99 -40.25 21.21 -30.65
C LYS A 99 -40.85 21.51 -32.02
N SER A 100 -42.08 21.99 -32.01
CA SER A 100 -42.84 22.38 -33.22
C SER A 100 -42.22 23.54 -34.00
N ASP A 101 -41.27 24.27 -33.38
CA ASP A 101 -40.51 25.34 -34.05
C ASP A 101 -39.24 24.85 -34.73
N GLY A 102 -38.99 23.54 -34.75
CA GLY A 102 -37.78 22.93 -35.31
C GLY A 102 -36.52 23.07 -34.40
N GLN A 103 -36.73 23.57 -33.18
CA GLN A 103 -35.64 23.75 -32.22
C GLN A 103 -35.68 22.68 -31.11
N TRP A 104 -34.52 22.36 -30.58
CA TRP A 104 -34.42 21.47 -29.42
C TRP A 104 -34.81 22.20 -28.13
N SER A 105 -35.53 21.52 -27.25
CA SER A 105 -35.87 22.04 -25.91
C SER A 105 -34.61 22.22 -25.04
N GLY A 106 -34.73 23.08 -24.02
CA GLY A 106 -33.64 23.34 -23.05
C GLY A 106 -32.52 24.22 -23.63
N THR A 107 -31.47 24.39 -22.85
CA THR A 107 -30.28 25.14 -23.22
C THR A 107 -29.27 24.26 -23.96
N GLU A 108 -28.28 24.88 -24.57
CA GLU A 108 -27.15 24.18 -25.17
C GLU A 108 -26.33 23.47 -24.10
N VAL A 109 -25.90 22.25 -24.41
CA VAL A 109 -25.16 21.38 -23.51
C VAL A 109 -23.75 21.26 -23.99
N ASN A 110 -22.78 21.31 -23.05
CA ASN A 110 -21.37 21.12 -23.32
C ASN A 110 -20.82 19.97 -22.46
N CYS A 111 -19.80 19.30 -22.96
CA CYS A 111 -19.02 18.34 -22.21
C CYS A 111 -17.73 19.00 -21.73
N ASN A 112 -17.70 19.33 -20.47
CA ASN A 112 -16.51 19.93 -19.83
C ASN A 112 -15.55 18.84 -19.35
N PRO A 113 -14.23 19.04 -19.45
CA PRO A 113 -13.27 18.10 -18.93
C PRO A 113 -13.43 17.93 -17.40
N ILE A 114 -13.35 16.70 -16.93
CA ILE A 114 -13.26 16.39 -15.51
C ILE A 114 -11.85 16.76 -15.06
N THR A 115 -11.77 17.58 -14.02
CA THR A 115 -10.51 17.99 -13.41
C THR A 115 -10.62 17.93 -11.89
N CYS A 116 -9.48 17.76 -11.24
CA CYS A 116 -9.34 17.79 -9.79
C CYS A 116 -8.36 18.87 -9.35
N ASP A 117 -8.69 19.52 -8.27
CA ASP A 117 -7.80 20.44 -7.59
C ASP A 117 -6.68 19.65 -6.86
N ARG A 118 -5.69 20.37 -6.37
CA ARG A 118 -4.63 19.79 -5.57
C ARG A 118 -5.20 19.09 -4.33
N LEU A 119 -4.65 17.92 -4.01
CA LEU A 119 -4.93 17.27 -2.73
C LEU A 119 -4.38 18.14 -1.58
N PRO A 120 -5.10 18.23 -0.46
CA PRO A 120 -4.60 18.98 0.70
C PRO A 120 -3.32 18.34 1.26
N ASP A 121 -2.39 19.16 1.73
CA ASP A 121 -1.12 18.73 2.36
C ASP A 121 -1.36 18.18 3.78
N THR A 122 -2.34 17.27 3.94
CA THR A 122 -2.77 16.73 5.24
C THR A 122 -2.30 15.31 5.49
N LEU A 123 -1.48 14.74 4.59
CA LEU A 123 -0.99 13.39 4.79
C LEU A 123 -0.02 13.33 5.98
N ALA A 124 -0.44 12.66 7.05
CA ALA A 124 0.37 12.49 8.24
C ALA A 124 1.67 11.73 7.93
N ASN A 125 2.81 12.32 8.29
CA ASN A 125 4.15 11.76 8.06
C ASN A 125 4.47 11.45 6.59
N GLY A 126 3.88 12.22 5.67
CA GLY A 126 4.10 12.05 4.23
C GLY A 126 3.60 13.25 3.44
N TYR A 127 3.60 13.13 2.14
CA TYR A 127 3.09 14.12 1.20
C TYR A 127 2.65 13.44 -0.10
N TYR A 128 1.84 14.16 -0.89
CA TYR A 128 1.51 13.76 -2.25
C TYR A 128 2.54 14.33 -3.23
N ASP A 129 3.12 13.49 -4.07
CA ASP A 129 4.14 13.90 -5.03
C ASP A 129 3.50 14.42 -6.32
N ASP A 130 3.13 15.70 -6.29
CA ASP A 130 2.57 16.44 -7.42
C ASP A 130 3.52 17.51 -7.97
N ARG A 131 4.81 17.45 -7.59
CA ARG A 131 5.82 18.52 -7.81
C ARG A 131 5.99 18.90 -9.27
N ASP A 132 5.78 17.98 -10.21
CA ASP A 132 6.03 18.18 -11.62
C ASP A 132 4.83 18.74 -12.40
N LYS A 133 3.66 18.91 -11.76
CA LYS A 133 2.45 19.40 -12.40
C LYS A 133 1.69 20.36 -11.50
N GLN A 134 1.04 21.32 -12.14
CA GLN A 134 0.14 22.26 -11.47
C GLN A 134 -1.32 21.85 -11.66
N ALA A 135 -2.12 22.05 -10.62
CA ALA A 135 -3.57 21.89 -10.72
C ALA A 135 -4.16 22.91 -11.74
N PRO A 136 -5.28 22.58 -12.39
CA PRO A 136 -6.10 21.39 -12.15
C PRO A 136 -5.53 20.13 -12.84
N PHE A 137 -5.67 18.99 -12.18
CA PHE A 137 -5.23 17.69 -12.70
C PHE A 137 -6.34 17.06 -13.55
N PRO A 138 -6.02 16.49 -14.72
CA PRO A 138 -7.02 15.90 -15.60
C PRO A 138 -7.58 14.57 -15.07
N TYR A 139 -8.72 14.16 -15.59
CA TYR A 139 -9.28 12.82 -15.33
C TYR A 139 -8.25 11.73 -15.51
N ASN A 140 -8.30 10.71 -14.64
CA ASN A 140 -7.36 9.58 -14.57
C ASN A 140 -5.91 9.95 -14.19
N TYR A 141 -5.62 11.21 -13.88
CA TYR A 141 -4.30 11.56 -13.37
C TYR A 141 -4.08 10.91 -12.00
N GLU A 142 -2.91 10.32 -11.81
CA GLU A 142 -2.52 9.67 -10.55
C GLU A 142 -1.47 10.49 -9.82
N ILE A 143 -1.72 10.73 -8.54
CA ILE A 143 -0.74 11.34 -7.63
C ILE A 143 -0.29 10.28 -6.63
N PRO A 144 1.01 9.91 -6.64
CA PRO A 144 1.55 9.00 -5.65
C PRO A 144 1.70 9.69 -4.29
N ALA A 145 1.48 8.92 -3.23
CA ALA A 145 1.82 9.31 -1.87
C ALA A 145 3.22 8.82 -1.53
N VAL A 146 3.98 9.65 -0.82
CA VAL A 146 5.34 9.37 -0.37
C VAL A 146 5.42 9.63 1.13
N CYS A 147 5.88 8.64 1.87
CA CYS A 147 6.12 8.82 3.30
C CYS A 147 7.45 9.50 3.57
N HIS A 148 7.51 10.27 4.66
CA HIS A 148 8.76 10.84 5.16
C HIS A 148 9.73 9.73 5.59
N TYR A 149 10.99 10.10 5.69
CA TYR A 149 12.05 9.20 6.13
C TYR A 149 11.71 8.57 7.49
N GLY A 150 11.85 7.25 7.60
CA GLY A 150 11.48 6.48 8.78
C GLY A 150 10.02 6.01 8.83
N TYR A 151 9.25 6.26 7.77
CA TYR A 151 7.86 5.82 7.64
C TYR A 151 7.65 5.00 6.37
N VAL A 152 6.63 4.16 6.37
CA VAL A 152 6.26 3.30 5.24
C VAL A 152 4.77 3.35 4.98
N LEU A 153 4.38 3.31 3.71
CA LEU A 153 2.97 3.18 3.29
C LEU A 153 2.43 1.80 3.67
N THR A 154 1.27 1.77 4.31
CA THR A 154 0.60 0.53 4.71
C THR A 154 -0.47 0.08 3.74
N GLN A 155 -1.04 1.03 2.97
CA GLN A 155 -2.10 0.80 1.97
C GLN A 155 -1.92 1.78 0.82
N HIS A 156 -2.69 1.61 -0.25
CA HIS A 156 -2.78 2.47 -1.44
C HIS A 156 -1.69 3.53 -1.62
N THR A 157 -0.94 3.38 -2.67
CA THR A 157 0.20 4.26 -2.96
C THR A 157 -0.18 5.50 -3.78
N THR A 158 -1.35 5.51 -4.43
CA THR A 158 -1.75 6.58 -5.36
C THR A 158 -3.22 6.97 -5.17
N ARG A 159 -3.53 8.23 -5.46
CA ARG A 159 -4.88 8.75 -5.61
C ARG A 159 -5.09 9.13 -7.08
N ARG A 160 -6.27 8.82 -7.62
CA ARG A 160 -6.63 9.07 -9.02
C ARG A 160 -7.80 10.04 -9.10
N CYS A 161 -7.72 11.04 -9.97
CA CYS A 161 -8.83 11.94 -10.26
C CYS A 161 -9.93 11.19 -11.02
N ILE A 162 -11.12 11.02 -10.42
CA ILE A 162 -12.22 10.20 -10.97
C ILE A 162 -13.48 11.00 -11.31
N ASN A 163 -13.72 12.09 -10.62
CA ASN A 163 -14.84 13.01 -10.85
C ASN A 163 -14.38 14.44 -10.51
N PRO A 164 -15.17 15.48 -10.82
CA PRO A 164 -14.81 16.86 -10.49
C PRO A 164 -14.42 16.98 -9.02
N ASN A 165 -13.21 17.41 -8.78
CA ASN A 165 -12.62 17.55 -7.45
C ASN A 165 -12.76 16.32 -6.54
N THR A 166 -12.87 15.13 -7.14
CA THR A 166 -13.03 13.89 -6.41
C THR A 166 -11.86 12.95 -6.74
N TRP A 167 -11.11 12.61 -5.71
CA TRP A 167 -9.99 11.67 -5.77
C TRP A 167 -10.41 10.28 -5.30
N SER A 168 -9.91 9.25 -5.96
CA SER A 168 -10.20 7.84 -5.62
C SER A 168 -9.67 7.45 -4.24
N GLY A 169 -10.33 6.49 -3.58
CA GLY A 169 -9.87 5.88 -2.35
C GLY A 169 -9.87 6.83 -1.14
N THR A 170 -9.14 6.46 -0.11
CA THR A 170 -8.90 7.22 1.12
C THR A 170 -7.44 7.66 1.18
N ASP A 171 -7.12 8.59 2.09
CA ASP A 171 -5.75 9.01 2.31
C ASP A 171 -4.90 7.81 2.77
N PRO A 172 -3.71 7.63 2.18
CA PRO A 172 -2.78 6.61 2.61
C PRO A 172 -2.31 6.86 4.05
N ASP A 173 -1.92 5.79 4.72
CA ASP A 173 -1.37 5.86 6.08
C ASP A 173 0.14 5.60 6.05
N CYS A 174 0.91 6.57 6.53
CA CYS A 174 2.35 6.47 6.72
C CYS A 174 2.66 6.05 8.15
N ARG A 175 2.93 4.77 8.35
CA ARG A 175 3.30 4.21 9.65
C ARG A 175 4.80 4.28 9.89
N ARG A 176 5.16 4.53 11.14
CA ARG A 176 6.54 4.49 11.60
C ARG A 176 7.13 3.09 11.35
N ILE A 177 8.31 3.04 10.78
CA ILE A 177 9.07 1.80 10.63
C ILE A 177 9.59 1.41 12.01
N THR A 178 9.29 0.17 12.41
CA THR A 178 9.82 -0.45 13.62
C THR A 178 10.30 -1.84 13.34
N CYS A 179 11.24 -2.32 14.15
CA CYS A 179 11.75 -3.67 14.08
C CYS A 179 11.59 -4.37 15.43
N THR A 180 11.35 -5.67 15.38
CA THR A 180 11.44 -6.57 16.52
C THR A 180 12.87 -7.11 16.66
N ASN A 181 13.15 -7.93 17.69
CA ASN A 181 14.46 -8.57 17.83
C ASN A 181 14.78 -9.37 16.56
N PRO A 182 15.99 -9.25 16.03
CA PRO A 182 16.45 -10.15 14.98
C PRO A 182 16.55 -11.59 15.51
N ALA A 183 16.58 -12.54 14.58
CA ALA A 183 16.85 -13.93 14.94
C ALA A 183 18.17 -14.07 15.73
N SER A 184 18.19 -14.97 16.71
CA SER A 184 19.41 -15.32 17.42
C SER A 184 20.39 -16.04 16.48
N PHE A 185 21.67 -15.88 16.67
CA PHE A 185 22.71 -16.55 15.92
C PHE A 185 23.66 -17.33 16.83
N SER A 186 24.33 -18.34 16.30
CA SER A 186 25.17 -19.24 17.08
C SER A 186 26.46 -18.58 17.56
N TYR A 187 26.85 -18.88 18.78
CA TYR A 187 28.10 -18.42 19.42
C TYR A 187 28.23 -16.91 19.53
N GLY A 188 27.08 -16.18 19.61
CA GLY A 188 27.09 -14.75 19.79
C GLY A 188 25.72 -14.20 20.19
N GLN A 189 25.69 -12.91 20.40
CA GLN A 189 24.48 -12.18 20.80
C GLN A 189 24.49 -10.76 20.28
N TYR A 190 23.32 -10.11 20.28
CA TYR A 190 23.18 -8.67 20.04
C TYR A 190 23.10 -7.91 21.38
N ASN A 191 23.50 -6.64 21.34
CA ASN A 191 23.26 -5.70 22.43
C ASN A 191 21.77 -5.28 22.45
N LEU A 192 20.89 -6.18 22.85
CA LEU A 192 19.45 -5.95 22.86
C LEU A 192 19.04 -4.91 23.90
N SER A 193 18.03 -4.10 23.55
CA SER A 193 17.34 -3.16 24.42
C SER A 193 15.84 -3.40 24.39
N GLN A 194 15.05 -2.47 24.90
CA GLN A 194 13.60 -2.60 24.91
C GLN A 194 12.98 -2.44 23.50
N GLN A 195 12.08 -3.34 23.12
CA GLN A 195 11.32 -3.32 21.88
C GLN A 195 10.09 -2.42 21.98
N PRO A 196 9.55 -1.99 20.83
CA PRO A 196 10.10 -2.10 19.46
C PRO A 196 11.27 -1.14 19.21
N TYR A 197 12.13 -1.50 18.28
CA TYR A 197 13.22 -0.64 17.83
C TYR A 197 12.74 0.29 16.74
N ASP A 198 13.03 1.56 16.85
CA ASP A 198 12.70 2.55 15.83
C ASP A 198 13.59 2.41 14.59
N PHE A 199 13.12 2.96 13.48
CA PHE A 199 13.91 3.13 12.26
C PHE A 199 15.26 3.77 12.58
N GLY A 200 16.32 3.23 12.00
CA GLY A 200 17.68 3.69 12.23
C GLY A 200 18.34 3.15 13.52
N SER A 201 17.59 2.45 14.39
CA SER A 201 18.18 1.79 15.55
C SER A 201 19.28 0.82 15.13
N VAL A 202 20.37 0.80 15.88
CA VAL A 202 21.57 0.01 15.59
C VAL A 202 21.72 -1.11 16.61
N LEU A 203 21.87 -2.33 16.13
CA LEU A 203 22.28 -3.46 16.92
C LEU A 203 23.70 -3.89 16.53
N VAL A 204 24.54 -4.10 17.55
CA VAL A 204 25.93 -4.56 17.38
C VAL A 204 25.99 -6.04 17.78
N PRO A 205 26.36 -6.92 16.86
CA PRO A 205 26.59 -8.32 17.19
C PRO A 205 27.95 -8.48 17.88
N THR A 206 27.97 -9.33 18.87
CA THR A 206 29.22 -9.73 19.56
C THR A 206 29.30 -11.24 19.60
N CYS A 207 30.46 -11.80 19.26
CA CYS A 207 30.69 -13.21 19.41
C CYS A 207 31.14 -13.54 20.86
N HIS A 208 30.82 -14.73 21.29
CA HIS A 208 31.33 -15.25 22.56
C HIS A 208 32.86 -15.34 22.57
N THR A 209 33.44 -15.40 23.75
CA THR A 209 34.89 -15.54 23.92
C THR A 209 35.42 -16.76 23.14
N GLY A 210 36.50 -16.60 22.41
CA GLY A 210 37.03 -17.62 21.52
C GLY A 210 36.47 -17.67 20.11
N TYR A 211 35.57 -16.77 19.77
CA TYR A 211 34.95 -16.64 18.43
C TYR A 211 35.10 -15.24 17.90
N ASN A 212 35.20 -15.11 16.58
CA ASN A 212 35.20 -13.84 15.86
C ASN A 212 34.14 -13.84 14.78
N ILE A 213 33.62 -12.62 14.43
CA ILE A 213 32.70 -12.45 13.31
C ILE A 213 33.45 -12.78 12.01
N SER A 214 32.94 -13.78 11.26
CA SER A 214 33.60 -14.31 10.06
C SER A 214 33.07 -13.68 8.76
N ASN A 215 31.97 -12.99 8.81
CA ASN A 215 31.30 -12.38 7.63
C ASN A 215 31.24 -10.84 7.68
N ASN A 216 32.12 -10.22 8.44
CA ASN A 216 32.31 -8.77 8.52
C ASN A 216 31.04 -7.95 8.84
N VAL A 217 30.11 -8.53 9.59
CA VAL A 217 28.90 -7.81 10.03
C VAL A 217 29.23 -7.04 11.32
N GLU A 218 29.54 -5.75 11.17
CA GLU A 218 29.84 -4.89 12.32
C GLU A 218 28.59 -4.42 13.06
N LYS A 219 27.51 -4.16 12.33
CA LYS A 219 26.25 -3.68 12.87
C LYS A 219 25.08 -4.06 11.97
N ARG A 220 23.88 -4.04 12.53
CA ARG A 220 22.63 -4.13 11.79
C ARG A 220 21.76 -2.93 12.13
N ILE A 221 21.07 -2.39 11.14
CA ILE A 221 20.25 -1.20 11.26
C ILE A 221 18.80 -1.57 10.91
N CYS A 222 17.84 -1.09 11.68
CA CYS A 222 16.43 -1.22 11.35
C CYS A 222 16.08 -0.32 10.16
N GLU A 223 15.87 -0.89 8.97
CA GLU A 223 15.69 -0.12 7.71
C GLU A 223 14.30 -0.26 7.11
N ARG A 224 13.63 -1.35 7.39
CA ARG A 224 12.28 -1.64 6.89
C ARG A 224 11.47 -2.31 8.00
N PRO A 225 10.12 -2.35 7.88
CA PRO A 225 9.30 -3.04 8.87
C PRO A 225 9.82 -4.46 9.14
N ASP A 226 10.17 -4.73 10.40
CA ASP A 226 10.73 -5.99 10.88
C ASP A 226 11.94 -6.53 10.09
N SER A 227 12.68 -5.63 9.44
CA SER A 227 13.84 -6.01 8.62
C SER A 227 15.09 -5.23 9.04
N TRP A 228 16.13 -5.99 9.41
CA TRP A 228 17.44 -5.49 9.76
C TRP A 228 18.37 -5.51 8.55
N SER A 229 19.22 -4.48 8.42
CA SER A 229 20.20 -4.38 7.33
C SER A 229 21.22 -5.53 7.35
N GLY A 230 21.81 -5.80 6.19
CA GLY A 230 22.86 -6.77 6.03
C GLY A 230 22.45 -8.23 6.25
N SER A 231 23.44 -9.10 6.36
CA SER A 231 23.24 -10.52 6.61
C SER A 231 23.28 -10.85 8.10
N GLU A 232 22.83 -12.04 8.47
CA GLU A 232 22.96 -12.55 9.82
C GLU A 232 24.44 -12.71 10.19
N PRO A 233 24.88 -12.28 11.41
CA PRO A 233 26.26 -12.47 11.85
C PRO A 233 26.61 -13.95 11.98
N LYS A 234 27.84 -14.28 11.63
CA LYS A 234 28.36 -15.63 11.78
C LYS A 234 29.62 -15.58 12.63
N CYS A 235 29.57 -16.24 13.77
CA CYS A 235 30.73 -16.40 14.63
C CYS A 235 31.47 -17.68 14.28
N LYS A 236 32.77 -17.57 14.06
CA LYS A 236 33.69 -18.71 13.81
C LYS A 236 34.73 -18.77 14.93
N ILE A 237 35.06 -19.96 15.33
CA ILE A 237 36.13 -20.19 16.34
C ILE A 237 37.43 -19.55 15.86
N VAL A 238 38.13 -18.93 16.77
CA VAL A 238 39.48 -18.42 16.51
C VAL A 238 40.46 -19.61 16.54
N GLU A 239 41.03 -19.87 15.39
CA GLU A 239 42.08 -20.91 15.23
C GLU A 239 43.43 -20.22 15.11
N CYS A 240 44.45 -20.73 15.78
CA CYS A 240 45.82 -20.30 15.61
C CYS A 240 46.48 -21.17 14.53
N GLU A 241 47.20 -20.53 13.62
CA GLU A 241 48.04 -21.27 12.68
C GLU A 241 49.16 -22.03 13.46
N THR A 242 49.52 -23.21 12.98
CA THR A 242 50.66 -23.95 13.53
C THR A 242 51.91 -23.12 13.32
N PRO A 243 52.72 -22.88 14.38
CA PRO A 243 53.94 -22.11 14.22
C PRO A 243 54.87 -22.84 13.25
N THR A 244 55.34 -22.13 12.23
CA THR A 244 56.29 -22.67 11.25
C THR A 244 57.71 -22.29 11.65
N ALA A 245 58.57 -23.29 11.81
CA ALA A 245 60.01 -23.05 12.01
C ALA A 245 60.68 -22.79 10.65
N HIS A 246 61.37 -21.67 10.52
CA HIS A 246 62.30 -21.43 9.43
C HIS A 246 63.73 -21.81 9.91
N ASN A 247 64.39 -22.72 9.22
CA ASN A 247 65.77 -23.18 9.50
C ASN A 247 66.02 -23.77 10.88
N GLY A 248 65.03 -24.43 11.53
CA GLY A 248 65.18 -25.08 12.81
C GLY A 248 65.34 -24.17 14.02
N THR A 249 65.19 -22.86 13.84
CA THR A 249 65.16 -21.87 14.93
C THR A 249 63.84 -21.10 14.91
N TRP A 250 63.24 -20.93 16.06
CA TRP A 250 62.03 -20.10 16.24
C TRP A 250 62.45 -18.65 16.38
N ASP A 251 62.10 -17.79 15.46
CA ASP A 251 62.41 -16.33 15.51
C ASP A 251 61.65 -15.57 16.62
N GLN A 252 60.69 -16.22 17.22
CA GLN A 252 59.94 -15.73 18.38
C GLN A 252 59.70 -16.89 19.36
N PRO A 253 59.61 -16.64 20.68
CA PRO A 253 59.17 -17.67 21.58
C PRO A 253 57.81 -18.21 21.10
N PRO A 254 57.60 -19.56 21.15
CA PRO A 254 56.35 -20.15 20.65
C PRO A 254 55.18 -19.41 21.30
N MET A 255 54.31 -18.85 20.49
CA MET A 255 53.04 -18.31 21.00
C MET A 255 52.23 -19.51 21.48
N GLU A 256 52.25 -19.73 22.77
CA GLU A 256 51.40 -20.72 23.40
C GLU A 256 49.95 -20.29 23.31
N CYS A 257 49.20 -20.90 22.42
CA CYS A 257 47.75 -20.77 22.45
C CYS A 257 47.22 -21.49 23.67
N VAL A 258 47.17 -20.80 24.79
CA VAL A 258 46.65 -21.36 26.04
C VAL A 258 45.12 -21.40 25.92
N LYS A 259 44.55 -22.59 26.06
CA LYS A 259 43.08 -22.73 26.18
C LYS A 259 42.61 -21.83 27.34
N ILE A 260 41.67 -20.94 27.05
CA ILE A 260 41.06 -20.10 28.08
C ILE A 260 40.27 -21.02 29.01
N ARG A 261 40.67 -21.08 30.25
CA ARG A 261 40.05 -21.92 31.27
C ARG A 261 39.14 -21.13 32.19
N CYS A 262 38.17 -21.79 32.76
CA CYS A 262 37.37 -21.21 33.82
C CYS A 262 38.23 -21.08 35.10
N ASN A 263 38.29 -19.88 35.63
CA ASN A 263 38.97 -19.55 36.88
C ASN A 263 38.03 -19.02 37.97
N ASP A 264 36.79 -18.78 37.64
CA ASP A 264 35.75 -18.28 38.56
C ASP A 264 34.76 -19.42 38.91
N THR A 265 34.79 -19.87 40.12
CA THR A 265 33.93 -20.91 40.67
C THR A 265 32.78 -20.35 41.52
N SER A 266 32.59 -19.02 41.53
CA SER A 266 31.64 -18.35 42.43
C SER A 266 30.20 -18.88 42.31
N ASP A 267 29.76 -19.21 41.11
CA ASP A 267 28.37 -19.66 40.85
C ASP A 267 28.14 -21.15 41.21
N VAL A 268 29.24 -21.93 41.42
CA VAL A 268 29.17 -23.35 41.74
C VAL A 268 29.79 -23.66 43.11
N ARG A 269 30.35 -22.66 43.80
CA ARG A 269 31.02 -22.86 45.09
C ARG A 269 30.02 -23.36 46.14
N HIS A 270 30.40 -24.44 46.79
CA HIS A 270 29.65 -25.06 47.86
C HIS A 270 30.63 -25.60 48.94
N GLU A 271 30.24 -25.48 50.19
CA GLU A 271 31.10 -25.88 51.33
C GLU A 271 31.53 -27.34 51.32
N HIS A 272 30.85 -28.21 50.59
CA HIS A 272 31.08 -29.64 50.51
C HIS A 272 31.78 -30.10 49.21
N ILE A 273 32.21 -29.17 48.35
CA ILE A 273 32.92 -29.47 47.12
C ILE A 273 34.42 -29.40 47.38
N ASP A 274 35.12 -30.52 47.17
CA ASP A 274 36.54 -30.64 47.41
C ASP A 274 37.39 -30.26 46.20
N HIS A 275 36.85 -30.51 44.99
CA HIS A 275 37.62 -30.26 43.76
C HIS A 275 36.73 -29.77 42.62
N TYR A 276 37.21 -28.77 41.91
CA TYR A 276 36.61 -28.22 40.70
C TYR A 276 37.43 -28.62 39.47
N PRO A 277 36.80 -29.09 38.38
CA PRO A 277 37.52 -29.48 37.19
C PRO A 277 38.12 -28.24 36.49
N GLU A 278 39.29 -28.40 35.95
CA GLU A 278 39.91 -27.41 35.05
C GLU A 278 39.35 -27.57 33.65
N LEU A 279 38.37 -26.76 33.32
CA LEU A 279 37.68 -26.82 32.04
C LEU A 279 38.02 -25.62 31.15
N ALA A 280 38.19 -25.87 29.86
CA ALA A 280 38.18 -24.81 28.87
C ALA A 280 36.76 -24.37 28.57
N ILE A 281 36.59 -23.16 27.99
CA ILE A 281 35.29 -22.62 27.63
C ILE A 281 34.53 -23.61 26.74
N GLY A 282 33.30 -23.91 27.12
CA GLY A 282 32.42 -24.86 26.42
C GLY A 282 32.62 -26.32 26.80
N GLU A 283 33.61 -26.64 27.59
CA GLU A 283 33.81 -28.01 28.10
C GLU A 283 32.91 -28.27 29.33
N ASN A 284 32.45 -29.50 29.45
CA ASN A 284 31.71 -30.01 30.61
C ASN A 284 32.63 -30.90 31.46
N GLY A 285 32.41 -30.86 32.75
CA GLY A 285 33.11 -31.72 33.69
C GLY A 285 32.27 -31.96 34.92
N THR A 286 32.83 -32.69 35.86
CA THR A 286 32.16 -33.01 37.13
C THR A 286 32.94 -32.47 38.31
N VAL A 287 32.26 -31.95 39.31
CA VAL A 287 32.82 -31.57 40.59
C VAL A 287 32.82 -32.80 41.52
N SER A 288 33.88 -32.96 42.34
CA SER A 288 33.89 -33.93 43.42
C SER A 288 33.51 -33.30 44.74
N TYR A 289 32.78 -34.05 45.56
CA TYR A 289 32.32 -33.60 46.87
C TYR A 289 32.66 -34.65 47.95
N ASN A 290 32.78 -34.15 49.18
CA ASN A 290 33.02 -35.03 50.35
C ASN A 290 31.74 -35.81 50.66
N SER A 291 31.79 -37.12 50.46
CA SER A 291 30.67 -38.04 50.63
C SER A 291 30.57 -38.65 52.05
N GLU A 292 31.45 -38.30 52.97
CA GLU A 292 31.39 -38.86 54.31
C GLU A 292 30.14 -38.51 55.11
N HIS A 293 29.62 -37.30 54.86
CA HIS A 293 28.48 -36.76 55.64
C HIS A 293 27.32 -36.25 54.77
N ILE A 294 27.44 -36.28 53.44
CA ILE A 294 26.43 -35.78 52.50
C ILE A 294 26.23 -36.75 51.35
N PHE A 295 25.09 -36.66 50.73
CA PHE A 295 24.78 -37.35 49.48
C PHE A 295 24.05 -36.43 48.51
N LEU A 296 24.16 -36.70 47.21
CA LEU A 296 23.42 -35.97 46.17
C LEU A 296 21.95 -36.39 46.23
N ALA A 297 21.10 -35.49 46.68
CA ALA A 297 19.64 -35.73 46.79
C ALA A 297 18.94 -35.55 45.45
N SER A 298 19.36 -34.56 44.68
CA SER A 298 18.84 -34.32 43.33
C SER A 298 19.78 -33.37 42.55
N GLY A 299 19.61 -33.26 41.24
CA GLY A 299 20.46 -32.44 40.39
C GLY A 299 21.60 -33.27 39.77
N SER A 300 22.66 -32.60 39.39
CA SER A 300 23.87 -33.22 38.82
C SER A 300 25.11 -32.56 39.36
N THR A 301 26.20 -33.31 39.42
CA THR A 301 27.54 -32.76 39.72
C THR A 301 28.22 -32.21 38.47
N GLU A 302 27.52 -32.24 37.34
CA GLU A 302 28.06 -31.73 36.08
C GLU A 302 28.03 -30.21 36.04
N VAL A 303 29.12 -29.64 35.60
CA VAL A 303 29.31 -28.20 35.38
C VAL A 303 29.82 -27.95 33.99
N THR A 304 29.55 -26.77 33.47
CA THR A 304 30.08 -26.29 32.20
C THR A 304 30.91 -25.04 32.41
N CYS A 305 31.95 -24.86 31.63
CA CYS A 305 32.74 -23.63 31.59
C CYS A 305 32.04 -22.62 30.65
N SER A 306 31.47 -21.57 31.21
CA SER A 306 30.81 -20.54 30.47
C SER A 306 31.77 -19.58 29.76
N THR A 307 31.28 -18.85 28.78
CA THR A 307 32.04 -17.83 28.05
C THR A 307 32.50 -16.66 28.92
N SER A 308 31.90 -16.45 30.06
CA SER A 308 32.35 -15.49 31.08
C SER A 308 33.49 -16.01 31.98
N ARG A 309 34.07 -17.16 31.64
CA ARG A 309 35.11 -17.89 32.40
C ARG A 309 34.63 -18.33 33.78
N LYS A 310 33.35 -18.56 33.95
CA LYS A 310 32.75 -19.08 35.17
C LYS A 310 32.32 -20.53 34.98
N LEU A 311 32.48 -21.32 36.01
CA LEU A 311 31.82 -22.62 36.11
C LEU A 311 30.36 -22.41 36.48
N THR A 312 29.48 -23.06 35.75
CA THR A 312 28.02 -23.01 36.01
C THR A 312 27.47 -24.43 36.07
N TRP A 313 26.46 -24.65 36.89
CA TRP A 313 25.80 -25.95 36.98
C TRP A 313 24.99 -26.23 35.72
N ILE A 314 25.13 -27.42 35.14
CA ILE A 314 24.21 -27.89 34.09
C ILE A 314 22.83 -28.13 34.71
N LYS A 315 22.79 -28.71 35.89
CA LYS A 315 21.61 -28.83 36.72
C LYS A 315 22.02 -28.71 38.18
N ALA A 316 21.64 -27.61 38.84
CA ALA A 316 22.05 -27.33 40.20
C ALA A 316 21.80 -28.53 41.15
N PRO A 317 22.81 -29.00 41.90
CA PRO A 317 22.68 -30.12 42.81
C PRO A 317 21.94 -29.70 44.09
N GLN A 318 21.25 -30.67 44.68
CA GLN A 318 20.77 -30.57 46.06
C GLN A 318 21.44 -31.64 46.89
N PHE A 319 22.14 -31.23 47.91
CA PHE A 319 22.83 -32.15 48.82
C PHE A 319 21.97 -32.41 50.07
N GLY A 320 21.84 -33.67 50.46
CA GLY A 320 21.23 -34.09 51.72
C GLY A 320 22.31 -34.41 52.76
N LYS A 321 22.04 -34.11 54.02
CA LYS A 321 22.91 -34.50 55.16
C LYS A 321 22.61 -35.93 55.58
N ILE A 322 23.66 -36.75 55.77
CA ILE A 322 23.55 -38.06 56.41
C ILE A 322 23.39 -37.84 57.88
N LEU A 323 22.20 -38.07 58.44
CA LEU A 323 22.00 -38.11 59.89
C LEU A 323 22.50 -39.45 60.40
N ILE A 324 23.66 -39.45 61.01
CA ILE A 324 24.12 -40.62 61.78
C ILE A 324 23.33 -40.69 63.06
N VAL A 325 22.28 -41.48 63.06
CA VAL A 325 21.53 -41.79 64.28
C VAL A 325 22.40 -42.83 65.02
N ASN A 326 23.16 -42.36 66.00
CA ASN A 326 23.83 -43.27 66.95
C ASN A 326 22.73 -43.95 67.76
N MET A 327 22.36 -45.16 67.37
CA MET A 327 21.59 -46.02 68.25
C MET A 327 22.57 -46.62 69.33
N TYR A 328 22.65 -45.93 70.45
CA TYR A 328 23.18 -46.60 71.64
C TYR A 328 22.14 -47.64 72.05
N LYS A 329 22.66 -48.90 72.12
CA LYS A 329 21.99 -49.97 72.86
C LYS A 329 22.18 -49.78 74.34
#